data_34269b36a0b96e003987bdf96a695bad
#
_entry.id   34269b36a0b96e003987bdf96a695bad
#
_cell.length_a   1.000
_cell.length_b   1.000
_cell.length_c   1.000
_cell.angle_alpha   90.00
_cell.angle_beta   90.00
_cell.angle_gamma   90.00
#
_symmetry.space_group_name_H-M   'P 1'
#
loop_
_entity.id
_entity.type
_entity.pdbx_description
1 polymer ?
#
loop_
_entity_poly.entity_id
_entity_poly.type
_entity_poly.pdbx_seq_one_letter_code
_entity_poly.pdbx_strand_id
1 'polypeptide(L)'
;MANWKDIIGPLKNTETFKHAYAFQKARREQGVTVFPPQKDIFNAFAYTPFDKLKVVILGQDPYQTPGFAMGLSFSVNVGIEIPRSLQNIYKELSTDIPGFQTPDHGNLIPWARQGVLLLNSVLTVDCGESNSHQHQGWEDFTDGVIRAINDRCENIVFMLWGKPAQQKGAQIDQFKHCVLRAAHPSPLSASRGFFGCHHFSAANNYLIAHHKKPIDWQLPLHLDGTEEL
;
A
#
# COMPACT_ATOMS: atom_id res chain seq x y z
N MET A 1 -8.96 13.68 -18.26
CA MET A 1 -9.06 13.05 -16.94
C MET A 1 -7.71 13.16 -16.25
N ALA A 2 -7.69 13.46 -14.94
CA ALA A 2 -6.45 13.48 -14.17
C ALA A 2 -5.81 12.09 -14.16
N ASN A 3 -4.50 12.03 -14.19
CA ASN A 3 -3.72 10.80 -14.13
C ASN A 3 -2.58 10.99 -13.11
N TRP A 4 -1.87 9.92 -12.80
CA TRP A 4 -0.76 10.01 -11.84
C TRP A 4 0.33 11.00 -12.26
N LYS A 5 0.58 11.18 -13.56
CA LYS A 5 1.56 12.13 -14.06
C LYS A 5 1.22 13.57 -13.63
N ASP A 6 -0.06 13.93 -13.69
CA ASP A 6 -0.52 15.27 -13.28
C ASP A 6 -0.37 15.50 -11.78
N ILE A 7 -0.46 14.45 -10.98
CA ILE A 7 -0.38 14.49 -9.52
C ILE A 7 1.05 14.36 -9.04
N ILE A 8 1.76 13.35 -9.51
CA ILE A 8 3.11 13.00 -9.06
C ILE A 8 4.15 13.95 -9.67
N GLY A 9 3.94 14.39 -10.91
CA GLY A 9 4.89 15.27 -11.62
C GLY A 9 5.30 16.48 -10.78
N PRO A 10 4.36 17.31 -10.30
CA PRO A 10 4.69 18.44 -9.44
C PRO A 10 5.38 18.03 -8.13
N LEU A 11 4.99 16.91 -7.54
CA LEU A 11 5.59 16.41 -6.29
C LEU A 11 7.04 15.97 -6.49
N LYS A 12 7.39 15.48 -7.67
CA LYS A 12 8.77 15.10 -8.03
C LYS A 12 9.71 16.31 -8.21
N ASN A 13 9.15 17.51 -8.31
CA ASN A 13 9.95 18.74 -8.42
C ASN A 13 10.26 19.36 -7.05
N THR A 14 9.76 18.81 -5.96
CA THR A 14 10.06 19.30 -4.61
C THR A 14 11.46 18.92 -4.18
N GLU A 15 12.09 19.74 -3.34
CA GLU A 15 13.44 19.46 -2.81
C GLU A 15 13.46 18.20 -1.94
N THR A 16 12.39 17.94 -1.18
CA THR A 16 12.29 16.73 -0.36
C THR A 16 12.25 15.47 -1.19
N PHE A 17 11.50 15.45 -2.29
CA PHE A 17 11.50 14.31 -3.22
C PHE A 17 12.89 14.10 -3.85
N LYS A 18 13.49 15.17 -4.37
CA LYS A 18 14.81 15.12 -4.98
C LYS A 18 15.86 14.57 -4.01
N HIS A 19 15.79 15.01 -2.75
CA HIS A 19 16.68 14.50 -1.71
C HIS A 19 16.47 13.01 -1.46
N ALA A 20 15.24 12.55 -1.29
CA ALA A 20 14.95 11.13 -1.05
C ALA A 20 15.40 10.25 -2.22
N TYR A 21 15.12 10.69 -3.45
CA TYR A 21 15.51 9.95 -4.64
C TYR A 21 17.04 9.87 -4.80
N ALA A 22 17.73 11.01 -4.60
CA ALA A 22 19.18 11.07 -4.63
C ALA A 22 19.82 10.23 -3.51
N PHE A 23 19.23 10.24 -2.32
CA PHE A 23 19.69 9.46 -1.18
C PHE A 23 19.70 7.95 -1.49
N GLN A 24 18.57 7.40 -1.97
CA GLN A 24 18.52 5.97 -2.30
C GLN A 24 19.47 5.61 -3.44
N LYS A 25 19.63 6.50 -4.43
CA LYS A 25 20.56 6.30 -5.54
C LYS A 25 22.01 6.26 -5.05
N ALA A 26 22.40 7.21 -4.19
CA ALA A 26 23.73 7.25 -3.60
C ALA A 26 24.05 5.99 -2.78
N ARG A 27 23.08 5.48 -2.01
CA ARG A 27 23.25 4.22 -1.26
C ARG A 27 23.57 3.06 -2.19
N ARG A 28 22.86 2.95 -3.33
CA ARG A 28 23.14 1.91 -4.36
C ARG A 28 24.52 2.05 -4.96
N GLU A 29 24.94 3.28 -5.28
CA GLU A 29 26.25 3.59 -5.82
C GLU A 29 27.40 3.29 -4.82
N GLN A 30 27.13 3.36 -3.52
CA GLN A 30 28.04 2.96 -2.45
C GLN A 30 28.11 1.44 -2.25
N GLY A 31 27.39 0.64 -3.04
CA GLY A 31 27.37 -0.81 -2.94
C GLY A 31 26.38 -1.36 -1.89
N VAL A 32 25.53 -0.52 -1.33
CA VAL A 32 24.46 -0.97 -0.41
C VAL A 32 23.31 -1.54 -1.22
N THR A 33 22.83 -2.71 -0.82
CA THR A 33 21.60 -3.27 -1.40
C THR A 33 20.40 -2.52 -0.84
N VAL A 34 19.63 -1.90 -1.75
CA VAL A 34 18.44 -1.10 -1.42
C VAL A 34 17.19 -1.77 -2.02
N PHE A 35 16.11 -1.83 -1.27
CA PHE A 35 14.83 -2.37 -1.72
C PHE A 35 13.75 -1.29 -1.82
N PRO A 36 12.77 -1.47 -2.73
CA PRO A 36 12.73 -2.46 -3.82
C PRO A 36 13.77 -2.14 -4.89
N PRO A 37 13.93 -3.00 -5.92
CA PRO A 37 14.70 -2.64 -7.10
C PRO A 37 14.28 -1.27 -7.63
N GLN A 38 15.22 -0.48 -8.16
CA GLN A 38 14.94 0.92 -8.54
C GLN A 38 13.76 1.05 -9.52
N LYS A 39 13.60 0.09 -10.44
CA LYS A 39 12.49 0.04 -11.39
C LYS A 39 11.12 -0.14 -10.73
N ASP A 40 11.07 -0.64 -9.49
CA ASP A 40 9.84 -1.00 -8.78
C ASP A 40 9.39 0.04 -7.75
N ILE A 41 10.17 1.09 -7.51
CA ILE A 41 9.89 2.09 -6.46
C ILE A 41 8.47 2.67 -6.56
N PHE A 42 7.97 2.90 -7.79
CA PHE A 42 6.67 3.53 -8.04
C PHE A 42 5.61 2.54 -8.52
N ASN A 43 5.78 1.25 -8.27
CA ASN A 43 4.84 0.22 -8.73
C ASN A 43 3.41 0.41 -8.20
N ALA A 44 3.24 0.99 -7.01
CA ALA A 44 1.90 1.28 -6.48
C ALA A 44 1.08 2.12 -7.47
N PHE A 45 1.70 3.10 -8.11
CA PHE A 45 1.05 3.95 -9.11
C PHE A 45 0.92 3.26 -10.47
N ALA A 46 1.90 2.43 -10.84
CA ALA A 46 1.89 1.73 -12.12
C ALA A 46 0.77 0.69 -12.20
N TYR A 47 0.53 -0.05 -11.12
CA TYR A 47 -0.50 -1.09 -11.08
C TYR A 47 -1.91 -0.58 -10.77
N THR A 48 -2.03 0.61 -10.19
CA THR A 48 -3.34 1.20 -9.83
C THR A 48 -3.56 2.49 -10.62
N PRO A 49 -4.25 2.44 -11.77
CA PRO A 49 -4.57 3.65 -12.53
C PRO A 49 -5.37 4.64 -11.66
N PHE A 50 -5.06 5.93 -11.79
CA PHE A 50 -5.68 6.97 -10.97
C PHE A 50 -7.21 7.01 -11.12
N ASP A 51 -7.71 6.83 -12.33
CA ASP A 51 -9.14 6.83 -12.64
C ASP A 51 -9.91 5.61 -12.08
N LYS A 52 -9.18 4.56 -11.67
CA LYS A 52 -9.75 3.36 -11.03
C LYS A 52 -9.62 3.35 -9.51
N LEU A 53 -8.98 4.35 -8.93
CA LEU A 53 -8.70 4.40 -7.48
C LEU A 53 -9.99 4.32 -6.66
N LYS A 54 -10.04 3.39 -5.72
CA LYS A 54 -11.18 3.15 -4.81
C LYS A 54 -10.77 3.03 -3.36
N VAL A 55 -9.64 2.39 -3.09
CA VAL A 55 -9.15 2.09 -1.75
C VAL A 55 -7.68 2.45 -1.67
N VAL A 56 -7.27 3.02 -0.54
CA VAL A 56 -5.86 3.27 -0.21
C VAL A 56 -5.53 2.49 1.05
N ILE A 57 -4.51 1.65 0.99
CA ILE A 57 -3.95 0.95 2.15
C ILE A 57 -2.54 1.47 2.37
N LEU A 58 -2.30 2.10 3.53
CA LEU A 58 -1.01 2.67 3.87
C LEU A 58 -0.14 1.66 4.61
N GLY A 59 1.04 1.37 4.07
CA GLY A 59 2.12 0.70 4.78
C GLY A 59 3.17 1.70 5.28
N GLN A 60 4.22 1.21 5.92
CA GLN A 60 5.30 2.03 6.47
C GLN A 60 6.48 2.13 5.49
N ASP A 61 7.34 1.14 5.47
CA ASP A 61 8.45 1.04 4.55
C ASP A 61 8.50 -0.35 3.89
N PRO A 62 9.31 -0.52 2.82
CA PRO A 62 9.42 -1.81 2.15
C PRO A 62 9.99 -2.90 3.04
N TYR A 63 9.71 -4.15 2.70
CA TYR A 63 10.40 -5.28 3.33
C TYR A 63 11.92 -5.15 3.16
N GLN A 64 12.65 -5.44 4.23
CA GLN A 64 14.12 -5.33 4.26
C GLN A 64 14.84 -6.62 3.87
N THR A 65 14.09 -7.71 3.66
CA THR A 65 14.62 -9.03 3.30
C THR A 65 14.80 -9.14 1.80
N PRO A 66 15.93 -9.68 1.30
CA PRO A 66 16.14 -9.86 -0.14
C PRO A 66 14.99 -10.60 -0.83
N GLY A 67 14.53 -10.07 -1.97
CA GLY A 67 13.48 -10.67 -2.79
C GLY A 67 12.05 -10.36 -2.38
N PHE A 68 11.80 -9.77 -1.21
CA PHE A 68 10.44 -9.54 -0.69
C PHE A 68 9.80 -8.30 -1.31
N ALA A 69 10.43 -7.13 -1.22
CA ALA A 69 9.84 -5.87 -1.64
C ALA A 69 9.64 -5.79 -3.16
N MET A 70 8.48 -5.35 -3.58
CA MET A 70 8.12 -5.21 -4.99
C MET A 70 7.45 -3.88 -5.32
N GLY A 71 7.52 -2.90 -4.42
CA GLY A 71 6.94 -1.57 -4.62
C GLY A 71 5.45 -1.44 -4.30
N LEU A 72 4.84 -2.47 -3.72
CA LEU A 72 3.48 -2.47 -3.19
C LEU A 72 3.52 -2.79 -1.70
N SER A 73 2.83 -2.02 -0.87
CA SER A 73 2.75 -2.30 0.56
C SER A 73 2.16 -3.69 0.82
N PHE A 74 2.71 -4.42 1.78
CA PHE A 74 2.32 -5.77 2.21
C PHE A 74 2.55 -6.88 1.18
N SER A 75 2.68 -6.57 -0.10
CA SER A 75 2.80 -7.53 -1.20
C SER A 75 4.23 -8.06 -1.33
N VAL A 76 4.34 -9.32 -1.72
CA VAL A 76 5.60 -9.96 -2.14
C VAL A 76 5.47 -10.60 -3.50
N ASN A 77 6.58 -10.81 -4.17
CA ASN A 77 6.61 -11.53 -5.44
C ASN A 77 6.14 -12.99 -5.28
N VAL A 78 5.66 -13.56 -6.37
CA VAL A 78 5.35 -15.01 -6.43
C VAL A 78 6.59 -15.82 -6.08
N GLY A 79 6.40 -16.92 -5.32
CA GLY A 79 7.49 -17.77 -4.88
C GLY A 79 8.18 -17.34 -3.58
N ILE A 80 7.79 -16.19 -3.05
CA ILE A 80 8.27 -15.70 -1.74
C ILE A 80 7.29 -16.12 -0.66
N GLU A 81 7.80 -16.49 0.52
CA GLU A 81 6.97 -16.81 1.68
C GLU A 81 6.06 -15.65 2.03
N ILE A 82 4.85 -15.94 2.49
CA ILE A 82 3.86 -14.91 2.86
C ILE A 82 4.30 -14.26 4.18
N PRO A 83 4.58 -12.94 4.19
CA PRO A 83 4.98 -12.24 5.42
C PRO A 83 3.91 -12.33 6.52
N ARG A 84 4.32 -12.30 7.76
CA ARG A 84 3.43 -12.47 8.93
C ARG A 84 2.27 -11.48 8.97
N SER A 85 2.52 -10.21 8.66
CA SER A 85 1.45 -9.21 8.60
C SER A 85 0.42 -9.56 7.52
N LEU A 86 0.88 -10.03 6.35
CA LEU A 86 -0.01 -10.46 5.26
C LEU A 86 -0.78 -11.74 5.62
N GLN A 87 -0.16 -12.67 6.33
CA GLN A 87 -0.88 -13.84 6.88
C GLN A 87 -2.05 -13.40 7.78
N ASN A 88 -1.85 -12.38 8.61
CA ASN A 88 -2.89 -11.83 9.47
C ASN A 88 -3.97 -11.09 8.65
N ILE A 89 -3.60 -10.40 7.58
CA ILE A 89 -4.56 -9.81 6.64
C ILE A 89 -5.44 -10.91 6.03
N TYR A 90 -4.85 -12.02 5.58
CA TYR A 90 -5.61 -13.16 5.05
C TYR A 90 -6.50 -13.81 6.11
N LYS A 91 -6.02 -13.89 7.35
CA LYS A 91 -6.83 -14.41 8.47
C LYS A 91 -8.06 -13.54 8.72
N GLU A 92 -7.92 -12.22 8.71
CA GLU A 92 -9.06 -11.31 8.83
C GLU A 92 -10.02 -11.45 7.64
N LEU A 93 -9.50 -11.53 6.42
CA LEU A 93 -10.31 -11.75 5.21
C LEU A 93 -11.12 -13.05 5.29
N SER A 94 -10.55 -14.12 5.84
CA SER A 94 -11.23 -15.42 5.94
C SER A 94 -12.43 -15.39 6.91
N THR A 95 -12.45 -14.47 7.86
CA THR A 95 -13.59 -14.26 8.76
C THR A 95 -14.53 -13.16 8.29
N ASP A 96 -14.03 -12.15 7.58
CA ASP A 96 -14.79 -10.98 7.15
C ASP A 96 -15.53 -11.17 5.83
N ILE A 97 -14.92 -11.86 4.88
CA ILE A 97 -15.47 -12.07 3.53
C ILE A 97 -15.98 -13.50 3.39
N PRO A 98 -17.30 -13.71 3.25
CA PRO A 98 -17.87 -15.05 3.09
C PRO A 98 -17.22 -15.80 1.91
N GLY A 99 -16.76 -17.02 2.17
CA GLY A 99 -16.17 -17.88 1.15
C GLY A 99 -14.73 -17.57 0.77
N PHE A 100 -14.09 -16.58 1.43
CA PHE A 100 -12.67 -16.29 1.16
C PHE A 100 -11.80 -17.50 1.48
N GLN A 101 -10.97 -17.88 0.53
CA GLN A 101 -9.99 -18.94 0.67
C GLN A 101 -8.59 -18.34 0.66
N THR A 102 -7.77 -18.69 1.65
CA THR A 102 -6.41 -18.20 1.76
C THR A 102 -5.56 -18.70 0.58
N PRO A 103 -4.98 -17.79 -0.22
CA PRO A 103 -4.08 -18.18 -1.31
C PRO A 103 -2.74 -18.69 -0.76
N ASP A 104 -2.00 -19.39 -1.59
CA ASP A 104 -0.67 -19.88 -1.25
C ASP A 104 0.47 -18.93 -1.63
N HIS A 105 0.15 -17.71 -2.02
CA HIS A 105 1.09 -16.67 -2.41
C HIS A 105 0.73 -15.33 -1.76
N GLY A 106 1.67 -14.38 -1.78
CA GLY A 106 1.50 -13.04 -1.22
C GLY A 106 1.50 -11.92 -2.26
N ASN A 107 1.19 -12.20 -3.52
CA ASN A 107 1.16 -11.19 -4.57
C ASN A 107 -0.20 -10.49 -4.62
N LEU A 108 -0.21 -9.18 -4.36
CA LEU A 108 -1.43 -8.37 -4.27
C LEU A 108 -1.70 -7.53 -5.53
N ILE A 109 -0.98 -7.75 -6.63
CA ILE A 109 -1.24 -7.06 -7.90
C ILE A 109 -2.73 -7.16 -8.32
N PRO A 110 -3.43 -8.31 -8.16
CA PRO A 110 -4.85 -8.37 -8.50
C PRO A 110 -5.74 -7.38 -7.73
N TRP A 111 -5.38 -7.03 -6.50
CA TRP A 111 -6.08 -5.95 -5.78
C TRP A 111 -5.74 -4.58 -6.38
N ALA A 112 -4.46 -4.33 -6.65
CA ALA A 112 -4.01 -3.05 -7.20
C ALA A 112 -4.71 -2.73 -8.52
N ARG A 113 -4.85 -3.71 -9.39
CA ARG A 113 -5.53 -3.59 -10.69
C ARG A 113 -7.00 -3.22 -10.58
N GLN A 114 -7.64 -3.53 -9.46
CA GLN A 114 -9.03 -3.18 -9.20
C GLN A 114 -9.21 -1.76 -8.62
N GLY A 115 -8.12 -1.08 -8.28
CA GLY A 115 -8.16 0.26 -7.70
C GLY A 115 -7.75 0.33 -6.23
N VAL A 116 -7.03 -0.67 -5.71
CA VAL A 116 -6.44 -0.63 -4.37
C VAL A 116 -5.01 -0.12 -4.47
N LEU A 117 -4.79 1.12 -4.02
CA LEU A 117 -3.46 1.71 -3.95
C LEU A 117 -2.74 1.20 -2.70
N LEU A 118 -1.73 0.36 -2.92
CA LEU A 118 -0.91 -0.23 -1.86
C LEU A 118 0.36 0.62 -1.69
N LEU A 119 0.26 1.68 -0.89
CA LEU A 119 1.28 2.72 -0.78
C LEU A 119 2.03 2.63 0.55
N ASN A 120 3.35 2.55 0.51
CA ASN A 120 4.18 2.77 1.68
C ASN A 120 4.44 4.27 1.91
N SER A 121 4.58 4.67 3.18
CA SER A 121 4.94 6.04 3.54
C SER A 121 6.36 6.40 3.10
N VAL A 122 7.27 5.44 3.22
CA VAL A 122 8.68 5.51 2.79
C VAL A 122 8.88 4.46 1.69
N LEU A 123 9.44 4.84 0.56
CA LEU A 123 9.42 4.02 -0.64
C LEU A 123 10.68 3.16 -0.85
N THR A 124 11.72 3.37 -0.04
CA THR A 124 12.98 2.62 -0.12
C THR A 124 13.50 2.25 1.26
N VAL A 125 14.37 1.23 1.32
CA VAL A 125 14.99 0.75 2.56
C VAL A 125 16.32 0.07 2.25
N ASP A 126 17.31 0.19 3.14
CA ASP A 126 18.53 -0.61 3.07
C ASP A 126 18.25 -2.06 3.48
N CYS A 127 18.91 -2.99 2.83
CA CYS A 127 18.84 -4.42 3.18
C CYS A 127 19.13 -4.64 4.66
N GLY A 128 18.23 -5.33 5.36
CA GLY A 128 18.41 -5.69 6.76
C GLY A 128 18.17 -4.57 7.78
N GLU A 129 17.87 -3.34 7.33
CA GLU A 129 17.77 -2.18 8.21
C GLU A 129 16.42 -1.47 8.08
N SER A 130 15.42 -1.97 8.79
CA SER A 130 14.07 -1.35 8.84
C SER A 130 14.17 0.13 9.20
N ASN A 131 13.34 0.95 8.55
CA ASN A 131 13.26 2.39 8.75
C ASN A 131 14.55 3.19 8.39
N SER A 132 15.50 2.57 7.70
CA SER A 132 16.79 3.21 7.38
C SER A 132 16.67 4.42 6.45
N HIS A 133 15.60 4.52 5.67
CA HIS A 133 15.36 5.65 4.78
C HIS A 133 14.28 6.62 5.28
N GLN A 134 13.88 6.51 6.55
CA GLN A 134 13.00 7.51 7.18
C GLN A 134 13.67 8.89 7.21
N HIS A 135 12.85 9.94 7.15
CA HIS A 135 13.29 11.33 7.23
C HIS A 135 14.21 11.79 6.08
N GLN A 136 14.20 11.06 4.97
CA GLN A 136 14.96 11.44 3.77
C GLN A 136 14.11 12.17 2.71
N GLY A 137 12.82 12.34 2.95
CA GLY A 137 11.92 13.11 2.08
C GLY A 137 10.78 12.30 1.45
N TRP A 138 10.78 10.96 1.54
CA TRP A 138 9.68 10.14 1.02
C TRP A 138 8.35 10.47 1.69
N GLU A 139 8.37 10.77 2.98
CA GLU A 139 7.17 11.07 3.76
C GLU A 139 6.42 12.29 3.21
N ASP A 140 7.14 13.37 2.86
CA ASP A 140 6.52 14.56 2.26
C ASP A 140 5.92 14.26 0.89
N PHE A 141 6.59 13.44 0.09
CA PHE A 141 6.07 12.99 -1.20
C PHE A 141 4.77 12.20 -1.04
N THR A 142 4.75 11.21 -0.17
CA THR A 142 3.56 10.37 0.05
C THR A 142 2.44 11.14 0.76
N ASP A 143 2.76 12.09 1.65
CA ASP A 143 1.78 13.05 2.19
C ASP A 143 1.14 13.87 1.07
N GLY A 144 1.92 14.33 0.11
CA GLY A 144 1.45 15.04 -1.07
C GLY A 144 0.52 14.19 -1.94
N VAL A 145 0.82 12.91 -2.10
CA VAL A 145 -0.05 11.96 -2.81
C VAL A 145 -1.39 11.82 -2.10
N ILE A 146 -1.39 11.61 -0.79
CA ILE A 146 -2.62 11.47 0.01
C ILE A 146 -3.46 12.75 -0.06
N ARG A 147 -2.82 13.91 0.05
CA ARG A 147 -3.50 15.21 -0.08
C ARG A 147 -4.15 15.36 -1.44
N ALA A 148 -3.45 15.01 -2.52
CA ALA A 148 -4.00 15.08 -3.87
C ALA A 148 -5.21 14.15 -4.05
N ILE A 149 -5.16 12.94 -3.52
CA ILE A 149 -6.29 12.00 -3.52
C ILE A 149 -7.46 12.60 -2.73
N ASN A 150 -7.19 13.13 -1.54
CA ASN A 150 -8.21 13.77 -0.71
C ASN A 150 -8.92 14.91 -1.44
N ASP A 151 -8.17 15.73 -2.16
CA ASP A 151 -8.70 16.94 -2.80
C ASP A 151 -9.38 16.66 -4.14
N ARG A 152 -8.86 15.71 -4.92
CA ARG A 152 -9.27 15.49 -6.32
C ARG A 152 -10.22 14.30 -6.51
N CYS A 153 -10.29 13.39 -5.57
CA CYS A 153 -11.16 12.22 -5.64
C CYS A 153 -12.37 12.39 -4.73
N GLU A 154 -13.37 11.54 -4.94
CA GLU A 154 -14.55 11.43 -4.09
C GLU A 154 -14.78 9.97 -3.72
N ASN A 155 -15.28 9.76 -2.49
CA ASN A 155 -15.70 8.46 -2.02
C ASN A 155 -14.60 7.40 -2.12
N ILE A 156 -13.40 7.74 -1.65
CA ILE A 156 -12.28 6.81 -1.49
C ILE A 156 -12.30 6.23 -0.08
N VAL A 157 -11.98 4.95 0.04
CA VAL A 157 -11.80 4.28 1.34
C VAL A 157 -10.31 4.28 1.69
N PHE A 158 -9.98 4.83 2.86
CA PHE A 158 -8.62 4.79 3.41
C PHE A 158 -8.57 3.80 4.56
N MET A 159 -7.75 2.79 4.45
CA MET A 159 -7.47 1.82 5.52
C MET A 159 -6.17 2.22 6.22
N LEU A 160 -6.29 2.68 7.46
CA LEU A 160 -5.20 3.22 8.28
C LEU A 160 -4.94 2.28 9.46
N TRP A 161 -3.92 1.45 9.33
CA TRP A 161 -3.57 0.42 10.30
C TRP A 161 -2.37 0.84 11.13
N GLY A 162 -2.62 1.04 12.43
CA GLY A 162 -1.61 1.50 13.38
C GLY A 162 -1.50 3.04 13.45
N LYS A 163 -0.87 3.50 14.50
CA LYS A 163 -0.75 4.95 14.78
C LYS A 163 -0.04 5.75 13.67
N PRO A 164 1.09 5.30 13.10
CA PRO A 164 1.76 6.07 12.05
C PRO A 164 0.87 6.31 10.83
N ALA A 165 0.14 5.29 10.37
CA ALA A 165 -0.80 5.44 9.26
C ALA A 165 -1.96 6.38 9.61
N GLN A 166 -2.49 6.29 10.83
CA GLN A 166 -3.58 7.15 11.31
C GLN A 166 -3.14 8.61 11.42
N GLN A 167 -1.93 8.88 11.87
CA GLN A 167 -1.36 10.23 11.90
C GLN A 167 -1.17 10.79 10.50
N LYS A 168 -0.65 9.98 9.58
CA LYS A 168 -0.46 10.36 8.17
C LYS A 168 -1.78 10.70 7.49
N GLY A 169 -2.86 10.01 7.82
CA GLY A 169 -4.21 10.23 7.30
C GLY A 169 -5.07 11.18 8.13
N ALA A 170 -4.52 11.89 9.11
CA ALA A 170 -5.29 12.71 10.05
C ALA A 170 -6.06 13.87 9.39
N GLN A 171 -5.60 14.36 8.23
CA GLN A 171 -6.20 15.49 7.52
C GLN A 171 -7.18 15.05 6.41
N ILE A 172 -7.44 13.77 6.25
CA ILE A 172 -8.40 13.28 5.26
C ILE A 172 -9.81 13.73 5.64
N ASP A 173 -10.51 14.29 4.65
CA ASP A 173 -11.89 14.76 4.81
C ASP A 173 -12.85 13.57 4.94
N GLN A 174 -13.35 13.32 6.13
CA GLN A 174 -14.23 12.20 6.45
C GLN A 174 -15.68 12.42 6.00
N PHE A 175 -16.07 13.61 5.60
CA PHE A 175 -17.35 13.87 4.94
C PHE A 175 -17.32 13.47 3.46
N LYS A 176 -16.14 13.50 2.86
CA LYS A 176 -15.92 13.21 1.44
C LYS A 176 -15.47 11.78 1.21
N HIS A 177 -14.75 11.20 2.16
CA HIS A 177 -14.14 9.88 2.07
C HIS A 177 -14.47 9.04 3.29
N CYS A 178 -14.25 7.72 3.19
CA CYS A 178 -14.37 6.79 4.30
C CYS A 178 -12.97 6.53 4.88
N VAL A 179 -12.80 6.76 6.17
CA VAL A 179 -11.55 6.49 6.89
C VAL A 179 -11.80 5.36 7.89
N LEU A 180 -11.15 4.24 7.67
CA LEU A 180 -11.22 3.05 8.52
C LEU A 180 -9.93 2.90 9.31
N ARG A 181 -10.02 2.85 10.64
CA ARG A 181 -8.87 2.76 11.56
C ARG A 181 -8.90 1.44 12.30
N ALA A 182 -7.74 0.80 12.43
CA ALA A 182 -7.54 -0.41 13.23
C ALA A 182 -6.09 -0.48 13.71
N ALA A 183 -5.81 -1.41 14.62
CA ALA A 183 -4.45 -1.76 14.94
C ALA A 183 -3.72 -2.32 13.71
N HIS A 184 -2.40 -2.29 13.72
CA HIS A 184 -1.59 -2.83 12.62
C HIS A 184 -1.72 -4.38 12.56
N PRO A 185 -1.72 -4.99 11.37
CA PRO A 185 -1.81 -6.45 11.23
C PRO A 185 -0.56 -7.23 11.67
N SER A 186 0.50 -6.55 12.08
CA SER A 186 1.68 -7.20 12.65
C SER A 186 1.32 -8.17 13.78
N PRO A 187 2.02 -9.31 13.94
CA PRO A 187 1.83 -10.22 15.08
C PRO A 187 1.88 -9.52 16.45
N LEU A 188 2.60 -8.39 16.55
CA LEU A 188 2.72 -7.62 17.79
C LEU A 188 1.44 -6.88 18.18
N SER A 189 0.53 -6.62 17.24
CA SER A 189 -0.63 -5.75 17.48
C SER A 189 -1.94 -6.25 16.88
N ALA A 190 -1.93 -7.26 16.03
CA ALA A 190 -3.14 -7.72 15.31
C ALA A 190 -4.28 -8.11 16.26
N SER A 191 -3.99 -8.74 17.39
CA SER A 191 -4.97 -9.11 18.41
C SER A 191 -5.52 -7.93 19.20
N ARG A 192 -4.95 -6.74 19.03
CA ARG A 192 -5.36 -5.51 19.73
C ARG A 192 -6.36 -4.66 18.94
N GLY A 193 -7.01 -5.23 17.94
CA GLY A 193 -8.06 -4.55 17.17
C GLY A 193 -7.99 -4.65 15.67
N PHE A 194 -6.97 -5.32 15.08
CA PHE A 194 -6.99 -5.64 13.66
C PHE A 194 -7.94 -6.81 13.38
N PHE A 195 -7.79 -7.91 14.09
CA PHE A 195 -8.74 -9.02 13.98
C PHE A 195 -10.12 -8.58 14.47
N GLY A 196 -11.13 -8.78 13.63
CA GLY A 196 -12.49 -8.34 13.88
C GLY A 196 -12.77 -6.89 13.44
N CYS A 197 -11.86 -6.21 12.78
CA CYS A 197 -12.08 -4.85 12.28
C CYS A 197 -13.07 -4.78 11.11
N HIS A 198 -13.23 -5.86 10.35
CA HIS A 198 -14.15 -5.94 9.19
C HIS A 198 -13.93 -4.87 8.14
N HIS A 199 -12.71 -4.40 7.95
CA HIS A 199 -12.40 -3.32 7.02
C HIS A 199 -12.73 -3.68 5.58
N PHE A 200 -12.57 -4.94 5.17
CA PHE A 200 -12.75 -5.37 3.79
C PHE A 200 -14.22 -5.36 3.37
N SER A 201 -15.10 -5.86 4.22
CA SER A 201 -16.55 -5.78 4.00
C SER A 201 -17.06 -4.35 4.17
N ALA A 202 -16.55 -3.61 5.15
CA ALA A 202 -16.89 -2.20 5.36
C ALA A 202 -16.53 -1.34 4.14
N ALA A 203 -15.35 -1.56 3.55
CA ALA A 203 -14.95 -0.88 2.32
C ALA A 203 -15.93 -1.17 1.17
N ASN A 204 -16.30 -2.42 0.97
CA ASN A 204 -17.23 -2.80 -0.09
C ASN A 204 -18.62 -2.24 0.14
N ASN A 205 -19.11 -2.24 1.37
CA ASN A 205 -20.40 -1.63 1.71
C ASN A 205 -20.41 -0.11 1.39
N TYR A 206 -19.33 0.57 1.73
CA TYR A 206 -19.18 1.99 1.40
C TYR A 206 -19.14 2.23 -0.11
N LEU A 207 -18.36 1.45 -0.85
CA LEU A 207 -18.26 1.57 -2.31
C LEU A 207 -19.62 1.34 -2.99
N ILE A 208 -20.33 0.29 -2.59
CA ILE A 208 -21.67 -0.02 -3.13
C ILE A 208 -22.65 1.12 -2.83
N ALA A 209 -22.65 1.65 -1.61
CA ALA A 209 -23.52 2.77 -1.21
C ALA A 209 -23.24 4.05 -2.04
N HIS A 210 -22.05 4.19 -2.61
CA HIS A 210 -21.65 5.31 -3.45
C HIS A 210 -21.59 4.95 -4.94
N HIS A 211 -22.31 3.90 -5.36
CA HIS A 211 -22.45 3.47 -6.76
C HIS A 211 -21.13 3.09 -7.42
N LYS A 212 -20.17 2.61 -6.64
CA LYS A 212 -18.90 2.08 -7.12
C LYS A 212 -18.89 0.55 -7.04
N LYS A 213 -18.20 -0.07 -8.00
CA LYS A 213 -18.02 -1.52 -7.98
C LYS A 213 -17.19 -1.92 -6.76
N PRO A 214 -17.62 -2.89 -5.94
CA PRO A 214 -16.84 -3.37 -4.81
C PRO A 214 -15.54 -4.04 -5.27
N ILE A 215 -14.60 -4.17 -4.35
CA ILE A 215 -13.37 -4.93 -4.58
C ILE A 215 -13.68 -6.42 -4.43
N ASP A 216 -13.26 -7.20 -5.39
CA ASP A 216 -13.15 -8.66 -5.23
C ASP A 216 -11.85 -8.94 -4.46
N TRP A 217 -11.98 -9.19 -3.16
CA TRP A 217 -10.83 -9.44 -2.29
C TRP A 217 -10.24 -10.83 -2.48
N GLN A 218 -10.97 -11.76 -3.13
CA GLN A 218 -10.43 -13.07 -3.41
C GLN A 218 -9.30 -12.97 -4.42
N LEU A 219 -8.13 -13.45 -4.03
CA LEU A 219 -6.98 -13.60 -4.92
C LEU A 219 -7.02 -14.97 -5.60
N PRO A 220 -6.37 -15.16 -6.76
CA PRO A 220 -6.10 -16.49 -7.28
C PRO A 220 -5.48 -17.34 -6.18
N LEU A 221 -5.92 -18.60 -6.05
CA LEU A 221 -5.43 -19.48 -4.98
C LEU A 221 -3.96 -19.85 -5.16
N HIS A 222 -3.51 -19.93 -6.41
CA HIS A 222 -2.15 -20.24 -6.79
C HIS A 222 -1.70 -19.36 -7.94
N LEU A 223 -0.44 -18.91 -7.91
CA LEU A 223 0.24 -18.24 -9.01
C LEU A 223 1.62 -18.90 -9.20
N ASP A 224 1.97 -19.27 -10.42
CA ASP A 224 3.26 -19.88 -10.73
C ASP A 224 4.31 -18.88 -11.24
N GLY A 225 3.93 -17.62 -11.41
CA GLY A 225 4.81 -16.54 -11.85
C GLY A 225 4.86 -16.36 -13.38
N THR A 226 4.06 -17.11 -14.13
CA THR A 226 3.94 -16.97 -15.58
C THR A 226 2.73 -16.16 -15.99
N GLU A 227 1.82 -15.87 -15.07
CA GLU A 227 0.61 -15.09 -15.31
C GLU A 227 0.93 -13.62 -15.57
N GLU A 228 0.21 -13.03 -16.51
CA GLU A 228 0.14 -11.58 -16.67
C GLU A 228 -0.81 -11.01 -15.58
N LEU A 229 -0.22 -10.43 -14.55
CA LEU A 229 -0.96 -9.84 -13.41
C LEU A 229 -1.26 -8.36 -13.63
#